data_d79902f36e1259272fc04b0d56227a05
#
_entry.id   d79902f36e1259272fc04b0d56227a05
#
_cell.length_a   1.000
_cell.length_b   1.000
_cell.length_c   1.000
_cell.angle_alpha   90.00
_cell.angle_beta   90.00
_cell.angle_gamma   90.00
#
_symmetry.space_group_name_H-M   'P 1'
#
loop_
_entity.id
_entity.type
_entity.pdbx_description
1 polymer ?
#
loop_
_entity_poly.entity_id
_entity_poly.type
_entity_poly.pdbx_seq_one_letter_code
_entity_poly.pdbx_strand_id
1 'polypeptide(L)'
;LISIHIQNPKINFRSFDYIIAPNHDGIKGDNVISSIGALHKFTHSIIHNEIDSKFKLPTKKLISVIVGGDNHHYQFSDNETNSLIKKIKHIKKINPEYQLLIISSRRTKKEINRMLEKNLKDIAFIWNNNDKNPYTFALKNSDFFIVTSDSTSMISECAVTGKPIFVFYLPFKRNSKRIENFHQEFTELNITKQLLDNSELKNWNYNPLNEAERIASIVKKRIIKD
;
A
#
# COMPACT_ATOMS: atom_id res chain seq x y z
N LEU A 1 3.61 30.82 16.67
CA LEU A 1 4.09 29.57 16.01
C LEU A 1 3.01 28.51 16.18
N ILE A 2 2.59 27.86 15.07
CA ILE A 2 1.60 26.78 15.09
C ILE A 2 2.35 25.46 15.04
N SER A 3 2.02 24.54 15.96
CA SER A 3 2.59 23.22 16.08
C SER A 3 1.66 22.17 15.48
N ILE A 4 2.15 21.36 14.53
CA ILE A 4 1.40 20.28 13.90
C ILE A 4 2.17 18.97 14.12
N HIS A 5 1.51 17.99 14.74
CA HIS A 5 2.07 16.65 14.91
C HIS A 5 1.39 15.65 13.98
N ILE A 6 2.19 14.81 13.30
CA ILE A 6 1.67 13.74 12.43
C ILE A 6 1.88 12.40 13.12
N GLN A 7 0.84 11.60 13.21
CA GLN A 7 0.66 10.35 13.94
C GLN A 7 0.25 10.57 15.40
N ASN A 8 0.01 9.46 16.14
CA ASN A 8 -0.31 9.52 17.55
C ASN A 8 0.93 9.92 18.37
N PRO A 9 0.93 11.08 19.04
CA PRO A 9 2.11 11.60 19.76
C PRO A 9 2.45 10.81 21.03
N LYS A 10 1.52 9.98 21.52
CA LYS A 10 1.69 9.21 22.78
C LYS A 10 1.91 10.07 24.03
N ILE A 11 1.63 11.35 23.96
CA ILE A 11 1.71 12.33 25.05
C ILE A 11 0.42 13.18 25.08
N ASN A 12 0.32 14.14 26.01
CA ASN A 12 -0.84 15.01 26.11
C ASN A 12 -1.11 15.77 24.80
N PHE A 13 -2.30 15.61 24.23
CA PHE A 13 -2.69 16.21 22.95
C PHE A 13 -2.73 17.76 23.01
N ARG A 14 -2.93 18.35 24.19
CA ARG A 14 -2.90 19.80 24.38
C ARG A 14 -1.52 20.43 24.13
N SER A 15 -0.47 19.61 23.98
CA SER A 15 0.87 20.10 23.63
C SER A 15 1.00 20.50 22.16
N PHE A 16 -0.03 20.28 21.34
CA PHE A 16 -0.02 20.59 19.92
C PHE A 16 -1.29 21.36 19.54
N ASP A 17 -1.17 22.28 18.60
CA ASP A 17 -2.33 22.98 18.04
C ASP A 17 -3.15 22.03 17.16
N TYR A 18 -2.48 21.18 16.38
CA TYR A 18 -3.13 20.15 15.56
C TYR A 18 -2.38 18.83 15.62
N ILE A 19 -3.15 17.73 15.65
CA ILE A 19 -2.65 16.36 15.53
C ILE A 19 -3.33 15.74 14.33
N ILE A 20 -2.55 15.19 13.41
CA ILE A 20 -3.05 14.47 12.24
C ILE A 20 -2.75 13.00 12.45
N ALA A 21 -3.78 12.17 12.59
CA ALA A 21 -3.60 10.75 12.86
C ALA A 21 -4.59 9.88 12.09
N PRO A 22 -4.18 8.68 11.66
CA PRO A 22 -5.08 7.75 11.00
C PRO A 22 -6.25 7.33 11.91
N ASN A 23 -7.43 7.11 11.32
CA ASN A 23 -8.60 6.61 12.04
C ASN A 23 -8.30 5.35 12.86
N HIS A 24 -7.51 4.46 12.29
CA HIS A 24 -7.14 3.20 12.93
C HIS A 24 -6.23 3.35 14.17
N ASP A 25 -5.67 4.52 14.42
CA ASP A 25 -4.96 4.82 15.67
C ASP A 25 -5.93 5.04 16.85
N GLY A 26 -7.22 5.28 16.57
CA GLY A 26 -8.29 5.36 17.56
C GLY A 26 -8.23 6.57 18.47
N ILE A 27 -7.45 7.60 18.15
CA ILE A 27 -7.35 8.82 18.96
C ILE A 27 -8.41 9.85 18.52
N LYS A 28 -8.94 10.59 19.50
CA LYS A 28 -9.95 11.63 19.30
C LYS A 28 -9.63 12.84 20.15
N GLY A 29 -10.00 14.03 19.66
CA GLY A 29 -9.83 15.31 20.36
C GLY A 29 -10.23 16.46 19.44
N ASP A 30 -10.49 17.64 20.01
CA ASP A 30 -10.91 18.84 19.25
C ASP A 30 -9.83 19.29 18.27
N ASN A 31 -8.57 19.07 18.62
CA ASN A 31 -7.40 19.38 17.80
C ASN A 31 -6.91 18.16 16.95
N VAL A 32 -7.64 17.05 16.94
CA VAL A 32 -7.30 15.87 16.14
C VAL A 32 -8.00 15.92 14.78
N ILE A 33 -7.25 15.76 13.72
CA ILE A 33 -7.74 15.60 12.35
C ILE A 33 -7.43 14.19 11.89
N SER A 34 -8.49 13.42 11.63
CA SER A 34 -8.33 12.01 11.24
C SER A 34 -8.10 11.83 9.75
N SER A 35 -7.23 10.86 9.38
CA SER A 35 -7.02 10.41 8.01
C SER A 35 -7.52 8.99 7.80
N ILE A 36 -7.96 8.68 6.59
CA ILE A 36 -8.17 7.30 6.12
C ILE A 36 -6.80 6.76 5.72
N GLY A 37 -6.32 5.75 6.45
CA GLY A 37 -5.00 5.20 6.24
C GLY A 37 -3.84 6.13 6.58
N ALA A 38 -2.64 5.76 6.16
CA ALA A 38 -1.42 6.50 6.46
C ALA A 38 -1.26 7.70 5.52
N LEU A 39 -0.80 8.84 6.06
CA LEU A 39 -0.37 9.97 5.24
C LEU A 39 0.93 9.65 4.51
N HIS A 40 1.01 10.05 3.26
CA HIS A 40 2.17 9.86 2.39
C HIS A 40 2.27 10.97 1.33
N LYS A 41 3.39 11.02 0.63
CA LYS A 41 3.67 12.05 -0.37
C LYS A 41 2.94 11.88 -1.71
N PHE A 42 2.44 10.69 -2.03
CA PHE A 42 1.84 10.42 -3.32
C PHE A 42 0.47 11.09 -3.42
N THR A 43 0.31 11.92 -4.46
CA THR A 43 -0.94 12.52 -4.91
C THR A 43 -1.18 12.13 -6.35
N HIS A 44 -2.40 12.34 -6.87
CA HIS A 44 -2.67 12.13 -8.30
C HIS A 44 -1.70 12.91 -9.19
N SER A 45 -1.40 14.16 -8.83
CA SER A 45 -0.46 15.00 -9.57
C SER A 45 0.95 14.40 -9.60
N ILE A 46 1.49 13.98 -8.45
CA ILE A 46 2.82 13.38 -8.37
C ILE A 46 2.90 12.09 -9.17
N ILE A 47 1.87 11.23 -9.07
CA ILE A 47 1.83 9.96 -9.80
C ILE A 47 1.72 10.22 -11.32
N HIS A 48 0.85 11.15 -11.72
CA HIS A 48 0.62 11.44 -13.14
C HIS A 48 1.85 12.07 -13.82
N ASN A 49 2.57 12.93 -13.12
CA ASN A 49 3.76 13.60 -13.62
C ASN A 49 5.03 12.75 -13.61
N GLU A 50 4.96 11.48 -13.12
CA GLU A 50 6.10 10.57 -13.22
C GLU A 50 6.49 10.37 -14.69
N ILE A 51 7.78 10.58 -14.97
CA ILE A 51 8.34 10.39 -16.32
C ILE A 51 8.75 8.93 -16.47
N ASP A 52 7.99 8.18 -17.24
CA ASP A 52 8.14 6.73 -17.46
C ASP A 52 9.37 6.34 -18.30
N SER A 53 10.29 7.27 -18.58
CA SER A 53 11.31 7.14 -19.61
C SER A 53 12.30 5.96 -19.48
N LYS A 54 12.30 5.25 -18.32
CA LYS A 54 13.24 4.15 -18.06
C LYS A 54 12.62 2.77 -17.93
N PHE A 55 11.29 2.68 -17.80
CA PHE A 55 10.60 1.40 -17.68
C PHE A 55 9.75 1.14 -18.92
N LYS A 56 10.16 0.21 -19.76
CA LYS A 56 9.36 -0.27 -20.91
C LYS A 56 8.96 -1.71 -20.64
N LEU A 57 7.72 -1.92 -20.28
CA LEU A 57 7.13 -3.25 -20.25
C LEU A 57 6.48 -3.57 -21.58
N PRO A 58 6.47 -4.85 -22.00
CA PRO A 58 5.99 -5.27 -23.35
C PRO A 58 4.50 -5.01 -23.58
N THR A 59 3.72 -4.87 -22.51
CA THR A 59 2.27 -4.68 -22.59
C THR A 59 1.83 -3.50 -21.72
N LYS A 60 0.66 -2.90 -22.07
CA LYS A 60 0.04 -1.86 -21.27
C LYS A 60 -0.74 -2.39 -20.07
N LYS A 61 -1.13 -3.69 -20.06
CA LYS A 61 -1.85 -4.31 -18.95
C LYS A 61 -0.87 -4.75 -17.88
N LEU A 62 -1.01 -4.23 -16.65
CA LEU A 62 -0.03 -4.43 -15.59
C LEU A 62 -0.68 -4.80 -14.26
N ILE A 63 -0.14 -5.82 -13.63
CA ILE A 63 -0.38 -6.16 -12.23
C ILE A 63 0.90 -5.91 -11.46
N SER A 64 0.87 -5.04 -10.45
CA SER A 64 2.02 -4.84 -9.58
C SER A 64 1.84 -5.58 -8.26
N VAL A 65 2.85 -6.37 -7.91
CA VAL A 65 2.93 -7.12 -6.65
C VAL A 65 3.93 -6.40 -5.74
N ILE A 66 3.44 -5.81 -4.66
CA ILE A 66 4.24 -5.05 -3.72
C ILE A 66 4.45 -5.89 -2.47
N VAL A 67 5.70 -6.29 -2.27
CA VAL A 67 6.09 -7.26 -1.24
C VAL A 67 6.76 -6.56 -0.08
N GLY A 68 6.16 -6.65 1.09
CA GLY A 68 6.73 -6.16 2.34
C GLY A 68 7.70 -7.15 2.97
N GLY A 69 7.65 -7.29 4.28
CA GLY A 69 8.52 -8.19 5.01
C GLY A 69 8.14 -8.33 6.47
N ASP A 70 8.94 -9.06 7.21
CA ASP A 70 8.80 -9.18 8.65
C ASP A 70 8.77 -7.82 9.32
N ASN A 71 7.92 -7.72 10.34
CA ASN A 71 7.93 -6.58 11.24
C ASN A 71 7.55 -7.02 12.67
N HIS A 72 7.28 -6.05 13.55
CA HIS A 72 6.89 -6.34 14.93
C HIS A 72 5.59 -7.15 15.03
N HIS A 73 4.67 -6.99 14.07
CA HIS A 73 3.34 -7.59 14.10
C HIS A 73 3.20 -8.81 13.18
N TYR A 74 3.96 -8.88 12.10
CA TYR A 74 3.80 -9.89 11.06
C TYR A 74 5.03 -10.76 10.87
N GLN A 75 4.78 -12.02 10.53
CA GLN A 75 5.79 -12.96 10.08
C GLN A 75 5.63 -13.20 8.58
N PHE A 76 6.76 -13.19 7.86
CA PHE A 76 6.80 -13.56 6.46
C PHE A 76 7.86 -14.66 6.28
N SER A 77 7.41 -15.90 6.31
CA SER A 77 8.26 -17.09 6.22
C SER A 77 8.26 -17.67 4.79
N ASP A 78 9.02 -18.76 4.62
CA ASP A 78 9.05 -19.52 3.35
C ASP A 78 7.67 -20.09 2.99
N ASN A 79 6.85 -20.46 3.99
CA ASN A 79 5.50 -20.98 3.75
C ASN A 79 4.60 -19.92 3.14
N GLU A 80 4.58 -18.69 3.71
CA GLU A 80 3.83 -17.56 3.17
C GLU A 80 4.36 -17.16 1.80
N THR A 81 5.69 -17.22 1.60
CA THR A 81 6.31 -16.94 0.32
C THR A 81 5.85 -17.93 -0.75
N ASN A 82 5.86 -19.22 -0.45
CA ASN A 82 5.36 -20.27 -1.36
C ASN A 82 3.87 -20.10 -1.67
N SER A 83 3.06 -19.74 -0.66
CA SER A 83 1.64 -19.46 -0.84
C SER A 83 1.42 -18.25 -1.76
N LEU A 84 2.16 -17.15 -1.56
CA LEU A 84 2.10 -15.98 -2.42
C LEU A 84 2.51 -16.32 -3.86
N ILE A 85 3.60 -17.05 -4.05
CA ILE A 85 4.08 -17.51 -5.37
C ILE A 85 3.00 -18.34 -6.08
N LYS A 86 2.35 -19.27 -5.37
CA LYS A 86 1.26 -20.10 -5.93
C LYS A 86 0.11 -19.23 -6.44
N LYS A 87 -0.31 -18.24 -5.63
CA LYS A 87 -1.40 -17.30 -6.00
C LYS A 87 -1.02 -16.43 -7.20
N ILE A 88 0.20 -15.91 -7.25
CA ILE A 88 0.71 -15.12 -8.38
C ILE A 88 0.74 -15.97 -9.68
N LYS A 89 1.24 -17.20 -9.62
CA LYS A 89 1.25 -18.12 -10.75
C LYS A 89 -0.17 -18.43 -11.25
N HIS A 90 -1.11 -18.64 -10.31
CA HIS A 90 -2.53 -18.84 -10.66
C HIS A 90 -3.10 -17.62 -11.40
N ILE A 91 -2.93 -16.43 -10.84
CA ILE A 91 -3.40 -15.18 -11.47
C ILE A 91 -2.78 -15.00 -12.87
N LYS A 92 -1.48 -15.22 -13.02
CA LYS A 92 -0.83 -15.12 -14.34
C LYS A 92 -1.37 -16.13 -15.33
N LYS A 93 -1.65 -17.35 -14.88
CA LYS A 93 -2.21 -18.43 -15.73
C LYS A 93 -3.59 -18.07 -16.31
N ILE A 94 -4.46 -17.49 -15.49
CA ILE A 94 -5.83 -17.13 -15.90
C ILE A 94 -5.94 -15.74 -16.54
N ASN A 95 -4.86 -14.93 -16.47
CA ASN A 95 -4.77 -13.61 -17.07
C ASN A 95 -3.44 -13.47 -17.83
N PRO A 96 -3.22 -14.24 -18.90
CA PRO A 96 -1.93 -14.29 -19.59
C PRO A 96 -1.53 -12.98 -20.26
N GLU A 97 -2.49 -12.10 -20.55
CA GLU A 97 -2.28 -10.79 -21.18
C GLU A 97 -1.69 -9.74 -20.23
N TYR A 98 -1.74 -9.97 -18.91
CA TYR A 98 -1.15 -9.04 -17.94
C TYR A 98 0.34 -9.29 -17.74
N GLN A 99 1.12 -8.22 -17.77
CA GLN A 99 2.50 -8.25 -17.28
C GLN A 99 2.48 -8.20 -15.75
N LEU A 100 3.41 -8.93 -15.13
CA LEU A 100 3.63 -8.87 -13.68
C LEU A 100 4.87 -8.02 -13.37
N LEU A 101 4.76 -7.10 -12.43
CA LEU A 101 5.87 -6.35 -11.85
C LEU A 101 5.94 -6.62 -10.36
N ILE A 102 7.05 -7.20 -9.89
CA ILE A 102 7.25 -7.51 -8.47
C ILE A 102 8.23 -6.52 -7.88
N ILE A 103 7.81 -5.82 -6.84
CA ILE A 103 8.59 -4.79 -6.14
C ILE A 103 8.70 -5.21 -4.68
N SER A 104 9.90 -5.56 -4.27
CA SER A 104 10.21 -5.88 -2.88
C SER A 104 10.56 -4.64 -2.09
N SER A 105 10.12 -4.58 -0.85
CA SER A 105 10.47 -3.51 0.08
C SER A 105 11.86 -3.71 0.67
N ARG A 106 12.40 -2.68 1.32
CA ARG A 106 13.66 -2.76 2.08
C ARG A 106 13.61 -3.79 3.23
N ARG A 107 12.40 -4.16 3.70
CA ARG A 107 12.20 -5.14 4.77
C ARG A 107 12.10 -6.57 4.26
N THR A 108 11.98 -6.76 2.95
CA THR A 108 11.89 -8.09 2.36
C THR A 108 13.24 -8.81 2.50
N LYS A 109 13.24 -9.96 3.16
CA LYS A 109 14.46 -10.74 3.37
C LYS A 109 15.07 -11.19 2.04
N LYS A 110 16.39 -11.35 2.02
CA LYS A 110 17.12 -11.82 0.83
C LYS A 110 16.65 -13.22 0.38
N GLU A 111 16.33 -14.08 1.32
CA GLU A 111 15.80 -15.45 1.06
C GLU A 111 14.48 -15.38 0.32
N ILE A 112 13.55 -14.53 0.77
CA ILE A 112 12.25 -14.30 0.11
C ILE A 112 12.47 -13.78 -1.32
N ASN A 113 13.35 -12.80 -1.49
CA ASN A 113 13.68 -12.29 -2.83
C ASN A 113 14.23 -13.37 -3.75
N ARG A 114 15.14 -14.23 -3.27
CA ARG A 114 15.67 -15.37 -4.04
C ARG A 114 14.56 -16.35 -4.41
N MET A 115 13.62 -16.64 -3.51
CA MET A 115 12.49 -17.51 -3.79
C MET A 115 11.57 -16.91 -4.86
N LEU A 116 11.24 -15.62 -4.76
CA LEU A 116 10.43 -14.92 -5.76
C LEU A 116 11.12 -14.96 -7.13
N GLU A 117 12.40 -14.61 -7.19
CA GLU A 117 13.19 -14.60 -8.42
C GLU A 117 13.27 -16.00 -9.05
N LYS A 118 13.65 -17.02 -8.26
CA LYS A 118 13.76 -18.39 -8.72
C LYS A 118 12.44 -18.91 -9.34
N ASN A 119 11.30 -18.52 -8.78
CA ASN A 119 10.00 -19.10 -9.14
C ASN A 119 9.20 -18.27 -10.15
N LEU A 120 9.50 -16.97 -10.30
CA LEU A 120 8.65 -16.04 -11.05
C LEU A 120 9.39 -15.28 -12.17
N LYS A 121 10.73 -15.38 -12.29
CA LYS A 121 11.53 -14.65 -13.29
C LYS A 121 11.07 -14.87 -14.74
N ASP A 122 10.53 -16.05 -15.05
CA ASP A 122 10.10 -16.38 -16.40
C ASP A 122 8.70 -15.81 -16.76
N ILE A 123 7.96 -15.32 -15.75
CA ILE A 123 6.59 -14.80 -15.91
C ILE A 123 6.39 -13.38 -15.38
N ALA A 124 7.39 -12.82 -14.73
CA ALA A 124 7.31 -11.50 -14.09
C ALA A 124 8.63 -10.73 -14.25
N PHE A 125 8.52 -9.40 -14.34
CA PHE A 125 9.65 -8.52 -14.09
C PHE A 125 9.80 -8.35 -12.58
N ILE A 126 10.99 -8.70 -12.05
CA ILE A 126 11.29 -8.59 -10.61
C ILE A 126 12.35 -7.51 -10.43
N TRP A 127 11.99 -6.45 -9.68
CA TRP A 127 12.95 -5.40 -9.39
C TRP A 127 13.96 -5.88 -8.35
N ASN A 128 15.22 -5.81 -8.72
CA ASN A 128 16.36 -6.35 -7.95
C ASN A 128 17.10 -5.31 -7.09
N ASN A 129 16.55 -4.12 -6.94
CA ASN A 129 17.15 -2.98 -6.22
C ASN A 129 18.44 -2.37 -6.83
N ASN A 130 18.84 -2.76 -8.03
CA ASN A 130 20.03 -2.23 -8.69
C ASN A 130 19.76 -0.97 -9.51
N ASP A 131 18.51 -0.78 -9.93
CA ASP A 131 18.08 0.34 -10.77
C ASP A 131 17.13 1.28 -10.02
N LYS A 132 16.71 2.37 -10.69
CA LYS A 132 15.68 3.26 -10.15
C LYS A 132 14.45 2.45 -9.74
N ASN A 133 13.97 2.70 -8.51
CA ASN A 133 12.80 2.01 -7.97
C ASN A 133 11.55 2.27 -8.84
N PRO A 134 10.92 1.22 -9.39
CA PRO A 134 9.75 1.34 -10.27
C PRO A 134 8.44 1.61 -9.52
N TYR A 135 8.48 1.94 -8.24
CA TYR A 135 7.28 2.05 -7.40
C TYR A 135 6.29 3.11 -7.92
N THR A 136 6.78 4.30 -8.29
CA THR A 136 5.91 5.35 -8.83
C THR A 136 5.39 4.97 -10.22
N PHE A 137 6.22 4.31 -11.04
CA PHE A 137 5.77 3.71 -12.30
C PHE A 137 4.64 2.71 -12.08
N ALA A 138 4.76 1.83 -11.07
CA ALA A 138 3.72 0.88 -10.70
C ALA A 138 2.42 1.59 -10.28
N LEU A 139 2.50 2.62 -9.43
CA LEU A 139 1.33 3.40 -9.02
C LEU A 139 0.62 4.05 -10.21
N LYS A 140 1.37 4.53 -11.21
CA LYS A 140 0.81 5.18 -12.40
C LYS A 140 0.15 4.19 -13.37
N ASN A 141 0.79 3.05 -13.62
CA ASN A 141 0.50 2.22 -14.79
C ASN A 141 -0.23 0.91 -14.46
N SER A 142 -0.35 0.53 -13.18
CA SER A 142 -1.01 -0.73 -12.83
C SER A 142 -2.52 -0.66 -13.00
N ASP A 143 -3.10 -1.75 -13.47
CA ASP A 143 -4.54 -1.99 -13.48
C ASP A 143 -4.99 -2.63 -12.16
N PHE A 144 -4.12 -3.44 -11.54
CA PHE A 144 -4.36 -4.15 -10.28
C PHE A 144 -3.12 -4.12 -9.40
N PHE A 145 -3.35 -4.10 -8.10
CA PHE A 145 -2.31 -4.28 -7.09
C PHE A 145 -2.53 -5.56 -6.29
N ILE A 146 -1.43 -6.23 -5.98
CA ILE A 146 -1.36 -7.27 -4.94
C ILE A 146 -0.36 -6.74 -3.90
N VAL A 147 -0.80 -6.58 -2.65
CA VAL A 147 0.04 -6.00 -1.60
C VAL A 147 0.03 -6.91 -0.37
N THR A 148 1.18 -7.13 0.25
CA THR A 148 1.23 -7.87 1.52
C THR A 148 0.71 -7.02 2.69
N SER A 149 0.01 -7.64 3.63
CA SER A 149 -0.74 -6.96 4.71
C SER A 149 0.12 -6.24 5.75
N ASP A 150 1.44 -6.45 5.75
CA ASP A 150 2.35 -5.93 6.77
C ASP A 150 2.59 -4.41 6.71
N SER A 151 2.17 -3.75 5.63
CA SER A 151 2.43 -2.33 5.42
C SER A 151 1.16 -1.53 5.14
N THR A 152 0.63 -0.88 6.18
CA THR A 152 -0.47 0.08 6.04
C THR A 152 -0.12 1.22 5.08
N SER A 153 1.15 1.66 5.06
CA SER A 153 1.61 2.72 4.14
C SER A 153 1.52 2.30 2.67
N MET A 154 2.05 1.12 2.30
CA MET A 154 2.01 0.67 0.90
C MET A 154 0.56 0.50 0.39
N ILE A 155 -0.34 -0.01 1.24
CA ILE A 155 -1.76 -0.15 0.88
C ILE A 155 -2.40 1.24 0.74
N SER A 156 -2.11 2.19 1.64
CA SER A 156 -2.62 3.57 1.55
C SER A 156 -2.11 4.29 0.30
N GLU A 157 -0.84 4.09 -0.05
CA GLU A 157 -0.22 4.65 -1.26
C GLU A 157 -0.88 4.11 -2.54
N CYS A 158 -1.16 2.81 -2.61
CA CYS A 158 -1.90 2.22 -3.73
C CYS A 158 -3.33 2.76 -3.82
N ALA A 159 -3.98 3.06 -2.69
CA ALA A 159 -5.35 3.53 -2.64
C ALA A 159 -5.59 4.90 -3.30
N VAL A 160 -4.52 5.70 -3.50
CA VAL A 160 -4.59 6.97 -4.26
C VAL A 160 -4.93 6.74 -5.72
N THR A 161 -4.60 5.58 -6.25
CA THR A 161 -4.75 5.29 -7.68
C THR A 161 -6.19 4.99 -8.11
N GLY A 162 -7.08 4.65 -7.18
CA GLY A 162 -8.44 4.16 -7.46
C GLY A 162 -8.48 2.78 -8.10
N LYS A 163 -7.34 2.10 -8.22
CA LYS A 163 -7.24 0.76 -8.83
C LYS A 163 -7.47 -0.33 -7.79
N PRO A 164 -8.08 -1.47 -8.16
CA PRO A 164 -8.32 -2.60 -7.28
C PRO A 164 -7.06 -3.10 -6.56
N ILE A 165 -7.15 -3.30 -5.24
CA ILE A 165 -6.06 -3.75 -4.39
C ILE A 165 -6.43 -5.07 -3.74
N PHE A 166 -5.71 -6.14 -4.06
CA PHE A 166 -5.79 -7.42 -3.38
C PHE A 166 -4.74 -7.47 -2.27
N VAL A 167 -5.17 -7.80 -1.04
CA VAL A 167 -4.27 -7.94 0.10
C VAL A 167 -3.95 -9.41 0.34
N PHE A 168 -2.66 -9.73 0.31
CA PHE A 168 -2.15 -11.01 0.76
C PHE A 168 -1.87 -10.93 2.26
N TYR A 169 -2.73 -11.58 3.07
CA TYR A 169 -2.61 -11.56 4.52
C TYR A 169 -1.49 -12.47 5.00
N LEU A 170 -0.56 -11.88 5.74
CA LEU A 170 0.49 -12.57 6.48
C LEU A 170 -0.02 -12.93 7.89
N PRO A 171 0.49 -14.01 8.51
CA PRO A 171 0.13 -14.35 9.87
C PRO A 171 0.68 -13.34 10.88
N PHE A 172 -0.11 -13.03 11.89
CA PHE A 172 0.33 -12.21 13.02
C PHE A 172 1.34 -12.98 13.88
N LYS A 173 2.47 -12.35 14.20
CA LYS A 173 3.32 -12.67 15.35
C LYS A 173 2.72 -12.12 16.64
N ARG A 174 2.19 -10.90 16.54
CA ARG A 174 1.58 -10.16 17.62
C ARG A 174 0.37 -9.41 17.09
N ASN A 175 -0.80 -9.80 17.59
CA ASN A 175 -2.06 -9.16 17.21
C ASN A 175 -2.02 -7.66 17.51
N SER A 176 -2.63 -6.88 16.64
CA SER A 176 -2.72 -5.44 16.77
C SER A 176 -4.09 -4.97 16.32
N LYS A 177 -4.91 -4.57 17.28
CA LYS A 177 -6.24 -4.02 17.00
C LYS A 177 -6.19 -2.82 16.06
N ARG A 178 -5.15 -2.03 16.17
CA ARG A 178 -4.89 -0.90 15.27
C ARG A 178 -4.75 -1.34 13.81
N ILE A 179 -4.00 -2.41 13.57
CA ILE A 179 -3.78 -2.93 12.20
C ILE A 179 -5.05 -3.65 11.70
N GLU A 180 -5.73 -4.39 12.56
CA GLU A 180 -7.03 -5.00 12.22
C GLU A 180 -8.05 -3.94 11.81
N ASN A 181 -8.18 -2.86 12.58
CA ASN A 181 -9.04 -1.73 12.27
C ASN A 181 -8.70 -1.08 10.92
N PHE A 182 -7.40 -0.94 10.59
CA PHE A 182 -6.97 -0.45 9.28
C PHE A 182 -7.49 -1.33 8.14
N HIS A 183 -7.26 -2.64 8.22
CA HIS A 183 -7.70 -3.57 7.18
C HIS A 183 -9.23 -3.63 7.09
N GLN A 184 -9.92 -3.57 8.23
CA GLN A 184 -11.37 -3.54 8.27
C GLN A 184 -11.91 -2.28 7.58
N GLU A 185 -11.42 -1.08 7.94
CA GLU A 185 -11.79 0.21 7.34
C GLU A 185 -11.61 0.17 5.81
N PHE A 186 -10.46 -0.33 5.32
CA PHE A 186 -10.19 -0.40 3.89
C PHE A 186 -11.08 -1.40 3.14
N THR A 187 -11.49 -2.47 3.81
CA THR A 187 -12.45 -3.44 3.27
C THR A 187 -13.87 -2.86 3.22
N GLU A 188 -14.31 -2.20 4.29
CA GLU A 188 -15.63 -1.54 4.37
C GLU A 188 -15.78 -0.41 3.35
N LEU A 189 -14.70 0.34 3.08
CA LEU A 189 -14.64 1.36 2.03
C LEU A 189 -14.50 0.75 0.61
N ASN A 190 -14.54 -0.57 0.49
CA ASN A 190 -14.35 -1.29 -0.77
C ASN A 190 -13.03 -0.96 -1.50
N ILE A 191 -12.00 -0.52 -0.76
CA ILE A 191 -10.67 -0.22 -1.31
C ILE A 191 -9.91 -1.51 -1.54
N THR A 192 -9.98 -2.45 -0.60
CA THR A 192 -9.22 -3.70 -0.64
C THR A 192 -10.12 -4.93 -0.61
N LYS A 193 -9.65 -6.01 -1.25
CA LYS A 193 -10.19 -7.35 -1.09
C LYS A 193 -9.08 -8.33 -0.74
N GLN A 194 -9.42 -9.41 -0.04
CA GLN A 194 -8.46 -10.45 0.28
C GLN A 194 -8.05 -11.24 -0.97
N LEU A 195 -6.76 -11.51 -1.11
CA LEU A 195 -6.24 -12.41 -2.15
C LEU A 195 -6.42 -13.87 -1.71
N LEU A 196 -7.39 -14.56 -2.28
CA LEU A 196 -7.68 -15.98 -2.06
C LEU A 196 -6.99 -16.86 -3.11
N ASP A 197 -6.99 -18.18 -2.90
CA ASP A 197 -6.38 -19.14 -3.84
C ASP A 197 -7.06 -19.17 -5.21
N ASN A 198 -8.36 -18.89 -5.24
CA ASN A 198 -9.19 -18.84 -6.43
C ASN A 198 -9.59 -17.40 -6.81
N SER A 199 -8.85 -16.40 -6.38
CA SER A 199 -9.15 -15.01 -6.72
C SER A 199 -9.05 -14.81 -8.24
N GLU A 200 -10.09 -14.18 -8.78
CA GLU A 200 -10.14 -13.69 -10.15
C GLU A 200 -9.92 -12.18 -10.15
N LEU A 201 -9.23 -11.65 -11.15
CA LEU A 201 -9.09 -10.21 -11.33
C LEU A 201 -10.39 -9.64 -11.87
N LYS A 202 -11.18 -9.06 -10.99
CA LYS A 202 -12.39 -8.32 -11.35
C LYS A 202 -12.19 -6.86 -10.97
N ASN A 203 -12.57 -5.96 -11.88
CA ASN A 203 -12.60 -4.54 -11.57
C ASN A 203 -13.68 -4.24 -10.53
N TRP A 204 -13.37 -3.33 -9.63
CA TRP A 204 -14.33 -2.65 -8.79
C TRP A 204 -13.91 -1.19 -8.61
N ASN A 205 -14.84 -0.35 -8.23
CA ASN A 205 -14.61 1.07 -8.05
C ASN A 205 -14.69 1.43 -6.56
N TYR A 206 -13.85 2.35 -6.17
CA TYR A 206 -13.91 3.06 -4.90
C TYR A 206 -13.43 4.51 -5.12
N ASN A 207 -13.69 5.40 -4.18
CA ASN A 207 -13.20 6.77 -4.25
C ASN A 207 -11.70 6.80 -3.95
N PRO A 208 -10.83 7.20 -4.89
CA PRO A 208 -9.40 7.30 -4.66
C PRO A 208 -9.09 8.17 -3.45
N LEU A 209 -8.17 7.72 -2.60
CA LEU A 209 -7.81 8.48 -1.41
C LEU A 209 -6.91 9.66 -1.80
N ASN A 210 -7.24 10.85 -1.27
CA ASN A 210 -6.40 12.05 -1.40
C ASN A 210 -6.24 12.75 -0.05
N GLU A 211 -5.82 11.99 0.95
CA GLU A 211 -5.82 12.42 2.34
C GLU A 211 -4.84 13.57 2.62
N ALA A 212 -3.71 13.60 1.94
CA ALA A 212 -2.74 14.69 2.10
C ALA A 212 -3.34 16.05 1.71
N GLU A 213 -4.02 16.14 0.57
CA GLU A 213 -4.66 17.38 0.11
C GLU A 213 -5.91 17.70 0.94
N ARG A 214 -6.73 16.71 1.27
CA ARG A 214 -7.90 16.89 2.13
C ARG A 214 -7.51 17.48 3.47
N ILE A 215 -6.52 16.90 4.13
CA ILE A 215 -6.06 17.34 5.45
C ILE A 215 -5.37 18.71 5.37
N ALA A 216 -4.53 18.95 4.37
CA ALA A 216 -3.91 20.25 4.15
C ALA A 216 -4.97 21.36 4.00
N SER A 217 -6.06 21.08 3.29
CA SER A 217 -7.18 22.01 3.14
C SER A 217 -7.89 22.30 4.46
N ILE A 218 -8.09 21.28 5.32
CA ILE A 218 -8.70 21.43 6.65
C ILE A 218 -7.79 22.28 7.55
N VAL A 219 -6.50 21.95 7.61
CA VAL A 219 -5.51 22.68 8.42
C VAL A 219 -5.44 24.14 8.00
N LYS A 220 -5.34 24.39 6.68
CA LYS A 220 -5.31 25.76 6.14
C LYS A 220 -6.56 26.58 6.55
N LYS A 221 -7.75 25.97 6.46
CA LYS A 221 -9.00 26.64 6.86
C LYS A 221 -9.06 26.94 8.36
N ARG A 222 -8.52 26.08 9.20
CA ARG A 222 -8.47 26.32 10.66
C ARG A 222 -7.49 27.42 11.00
N ILE A 223 -6.27 27.40 10.44
CA ILE A 223 -5.24 28.43 10.68
C ILE A 223 -5.67 29.83 10.21
N ILE A 224 -6.47 29.95 9.15
CA ILE A 224 -6.92 31.26 8.64
C ILE A 224 -8.09 31.82 9.46
N LYS A 225 -8.80 30.97 10.21
CA LYS A 225 -9.93 31.39 11.07
C LYS A 225 -9.50 31.81 12.47
N ASP A 226 -8.33 31.37 12.90
CA ASP A 226 -7.68 31.77 14.15
C ASP A 226 -6.78 33.00 13.93
#